data_26c56420c342aca16d48c76ba90322ba
#
_entry.id   26c56420c342aca16d48c76ba90322ba
#
_cell.length_a   1.000
_cell.length_b   1.000
_cell.length_c   1.000
_cell.angle_alpha   90.00
_cell.angle_beta   90.00
_cell.angle_gamma   90.00
#
_symmetry.space_group_name_H-M   'P 1'
#
loop_
_entity.id
_entity.type
_entity.pdbx_description
1 polymer ?
#
loop_
_entity_poly.entity_id
_entity_poly.type
_entity_poly.pdbx_seq_one_letter_code
_entity_poly.pdbx_strand_id
1 'polypeptide(L)'
;LNNGQEWQIEFSLLNTGSSPFYYSWPLEVSLLDTQSHRKVWSSTIDADITQWMPGENWCKEQKKYLQAPQKYVISDKFKFDKVPEGEYILALAVLDPAGNLPSLRFANTNYLEGGRTALGYVGVGVPVTNPEIPKEEFDDICADTTLRYILSKEGKKPKVIFDTDLGNDIDDVLALQMVINYDKAGLIDLSAVTISKCNPHSISFVDGFLRYNGYHDMPLGYAYDGVNPEDHMYLLPTLAAEYKGKKLLHPVQSIDSGIEEGHIQILWQQGRGYRQ
;
A
#
# COMPACT_ATOMS: atom_id res chain seq x y z
N LEU A 1 -33.55 -3.57 8.23
CA LEU A 1 -33.01 -3.46 9.59
C LEU A 1 -33.74 -2.38 10.36
N ASN A 2 -33.80 -2.45 11.70
CA ASN A 2 -34.43 -1.41 12.51
C ASN A 2 -33.52 -1.04 13.68
N ASN A 3 -33.51 0.24 14.05
CA ASN A 3 -32.82 0.72 15.24
C ASN A 3 -33.36 -0.02 16.49
N GLY A 4 -32.48 -0.32 17.43
CA GLY A 4 -32.78 -1.03 18.66
C GLY A 4 -33.00 -2.54 18.52
N GLN A 5 -33.03 -3.09 17.31
CA GLN A 5 -33.12 -4.52 17.06
C GLN A 5 -31.73 -5.12 16.81
N GLU A 6 -31.53 -6.36 17.27
CA GLU A 6 -30.34 -7.16 16.93
C GLU A 6 -30.48 -7.68 15.50
N TRP A 7 -29.41 -7.62 14.75
CA TRP A 7 -29.29 -8.23 13.44
C TRP A 7 -28.01 -9.03 13.36
N GLN A 8 -27.97 -10.00 12.48
CA GLN A 8 -26.82 -10.88 12.30
C GLN A 8 -26.25 -10.72 10.89
N ILE A 9 -24.92 -10.66 10.80
CA ILE A 9 -24.22 -10.83 9.55
C ILE A 9 -23.63 -12.25 9.51
N GLU A 10 -23.70 -12.88 8.35
CA GLU A 10 -22.99 -14.12 8.05
C GLU A 10 -22.41 -14.03 6.66
N PHE A 11 -21.14 -14.34 6.53
CA PHE A 11 -20.48 -14.41 5.25
C PHE A 11 -19.37 -15.49 5.29
N SER A 12 -18.88 -15.87 4.13
CA SER A 12 -17.78 -16.80 4.05
C SER A 12 -16.70 -16.28 3.15
N LEU A 13 -15.47 -16.65 3.49
CA LEU A 13 -14.29 -16.30 2.72
C LEU A 13 -13.37 -17.50 2.52
N LEU A 14 -12.50 -17.37 1.54
CA LEU A 14 -11.49 -18.34 1.19
C LEU A 14 -10.19 -17.58 0.91
N ASN A 15 -9.10 -17.96 1.56
CA ASN A 15 -7.80 -17.42 1.22
C ASN A 15 -7.19 -18.23 0.09
N THR A 16 -7.22 -17.72 -1.13
CA THR A 16 -6.61 -18.34 -2.31
C THR A 16 -5.23 -17.77 -2.63
N GLY A 17 -4.68 -16.93 -1.74
CA GLY A 17 -3.35 -16.36 -1.87
C GLY A 17 -2.22 -17.35 -1.56
N SER A 18 -1.02 -16.83 -1.41
CA SER A 18 0.19 -17.63 -1.13
C SER A 18 0.56 -17.66 0.34
N SER A 19 0.02 -16.75 1.16
CA SER A 19 0.37 -16.63 2.58
C SER A 19 -0.84 -16.27 3.45
N PRO A 20 -0.80 -16.59 4.76
CA PRO A 20 -1.76 -16.06 5.72
C PRO A 20 -1.53 -14.57 5.97
N PHE A 21 -2.47 -13.93 6.63
CA PHE A 21 -2.25 -12.62 7.23
C PHE A 21 -1.58 -12.82 8.59
N TYR A 22 -0.51 -12.05 8.87
CA TYR A 22 0.33 -12.32 10.05
C TYR A 22 -0.07 -11.54 11.30
N TYR A 23 -0.94 -10.55 11.18
CA TYR A 23 -1.32 -9.65 12.25
C TYR A 23 -2.81 -9.72 12.51
N SER A 24 -3.21 -9.72 13.79
CA SER A 24 -4.61 -9.69 14.17
C SER A 24 -5.18 -8.27 14.03
N TRP A 25 -5.39 -7.84 12.79
CA TRP A 25 -6.02 -6.56 12.50
C TRP A 25 -7.53 -6.64 12.59
N PRO A 26 -8.21 -5.56 13.07
CA PRO A 26 -9.65 -5.56 13.20
C PRO A 26 -10.37 -5.74 11.86
N LEU A 27 -11.35 -6.61 11.83
CA LEU A 27 -12.31 -6.72 10.75
C LEU A 27 -13.53 -5.85 11.08
N GLU A 28 -13.80 -4.84 10.26
CA GLU A 28 -14.91 -3.90 10.44
C GLU A 28 -16.06 -4.24 9.49
N VAL A 29 -17.29 -4.26 10.03
CA VAL A 29 -18.51 -4.11 9.25
C VAL A 29 -18.99 -2.66 9.33
N SER A 30 -19.45 -2.11 8.21
CA SER A 30 -19.92 -0.72 8.15
C SER A 30 -21.15 -0.54 7.28
N LEU A 31 -21.94 0.50 7.61
CA LEU A 31 -22.99 1.04 6.77
C LEU A 31 -22.46 2.34 6.13
N LEU A 32 -22.48 2.40 4.81
CA LEU A 32 -22.02 3.56 4.05
C LEU A 32 -23.22 4.22 3.37
N ASP A 33 -23.21 5.53 3.31
CA ASP A 33 -24.11 6.30 2.48
C ASP A 33 -23.96 5.90 1.00
N THR A 34 -25.05 5.69 0.30
CA THR A 34 -25.07 5.15 -1.07
C THR A 34 -24.48 6.07 -2.13
N GLN A 35 -24.35 7.36 -1.84
CA GLN A 35 -23.82 8.34 -2.81
C GLN A 35 -22.42 8.82 -2.45
N SER A 36 -22.22 9.19 -1.19
CA SER A 36 -20.92 9.72 -0.73
C SER A 36 -19.95 8.65 -0.27
N HIS A 37 -20.40 7.40 -0.12
CA HIS A 37 -19.68 6.27 0.49
C HIS A 37 -19.11 6.59 1.89
N ARG A 38 -19.61 7.63 2.53
CA ARG A 38 -19.20 7.98 3.90
C ARG A 38 -19.80 6.99 4.89
N LYS A 39 -18.96 6.60 5.84
CA LYS A 39 -19.35 5.72 6.92
C LYS A 39 -20.34 6.39 7.85
N VAL A 40 -21.55 5.82 7.98
CA VAL A 40 -22.63 6.27 8.86
C VAL A 40 -22.60 5.49 10.17
N TRP A 41 -22.27 4.21 10.10
CA TRP A 41 -22.14 3.35 11.26
C TRP A 41 -21.08 2.27 11.01
N SER A 42 -20.44 1.81 12.07
CA SER A 42 -19.56 0.64 11.99
C SER A 42 -19.40 -0.07 13.33
N SER A 43 -19.00 -1.34 13.25
CA SER A 43 -18.61 -2.16 14.40
C SER A 43 -17.53 -3.15 13.99
N THR A 44 -16.73 -3.60 14.97
CA THR A 44 -15.75 -4.66 14.76
C THR A 44 -16.44 -6.01 14.84
N ILE A 45 -16.08 -6.91 13.91
CA ILE A 45 -16.50 -8.31 13.91
C ILE A 45 -15.49 -9.09 14.75
N ASP A 46 -15.99 -10.00 15.59
CA ASP A 46 -15.14 -10.92 16.36
C ASP A 46 -14.60 -12.02 15.44
N ALA A 47 -13.46 -11.75 14.80
CA ALA A 47 -12.78 -12.68 13.90
C ALA A 47 -11.27 -12.48 13.94
N ASP A 48 -10.54 -13.58 14.01
CA ASP A 48 -9.08 -13.59 13.90
C ASP A 48 -8.66 -13.90 12.46
N ILE A 49 -8.29 -12.87 11.73
CA ILE A 49 -7.89 -12.98 10.32
C ILE A 49 -6.57 -13.74 10.13
N THR A 50 -5.76 -13.91 11.19
CA THR A 50 -4.52 -14.70 11.12
C THR A 50 -4.77 -16.19 10.93
N GLN A 51 -5.99 -16.65 11.24
CA GLN A 51 -6.39 -18.03 11.05
C GLN A 51 -6.80 -18.37 9.60
N TRP A 52 -6.92 -17.38 8.73
CA TRP A 52 -7.34 -17.59 7.35
C TRP A 52 -6.18 -18.10 6.48
N MET A 53 -5.91 -19.37 6.61
CA MET A 53 -4.78 -20.02 5.95
C MET A 53 -5.07 -20.28 4.46
N PRO A 54 -4.07 -20.07 3.57
CA PRO A 54 -4.21 -20.37 2.14
C PRO A 54 -4.11 -21.86 1.82
N GLY A 55 -3.98 -22.71 2.82
CA GLY A 55 -3.91 -24.15 2.70
C GLY A 55 -3.24 -24.77 3.93
N GLU A 56 -3.12 -26.11 3.92
CA GLU A 56 -2.45 -26.85 4.98
C GLU A 56 -1.28 -27.66 4.42
N ASN A 57 -0.36 -28.06 5.31
CA ASN A 57 0.80 -28.89 4.96
C ASN A 57 1.69 -28.24 3.89
N TRP A 58 2.35 -27.15 4.25
CA TRP A 58 3.32 -26.50 3.36
C TRP A 58 4.48 -27.45 3.01
N CYS A 59 4.67 -27.70 1.72
CA CYS A 59 5.78 -28.48 1.18
C CYS A 59 6.90 -27.54 0.70
N LYS A 60 8.05 -27.55 1.40
CA LYS A 60 9.20 -26.70 1.06
C LYS A 60 9.78 -27.01 -0.32
N GLU A 61 9.82 -28.29 -0.70
CA GLU A 61 10.38 -28.76 -1.97
C GLU A 61 9.53 -28.31 -3.16
N GLN A 62 8.22 -28.35 -2.99
CA GLN A 62 7.27 -27.96 -4.04
C GLN A 62 6.84 -26.51 -3.96
N LYS A 63 7.23 -25.78 -2.90
CA LYS A 63 6.86 -24.39 -2.60
C LYS A 63 5.34 -24.14 -2.71
N LYS A 64 4.55 -25.06 -2.16
CA LYS A 64 3.08 -24.97 -2.18
C LYS A 64 2.46 -25.70 -0.98
N TYR A 65 1.23 -25.36 -0.69
CA TYR A 65 0.39 -26.14 0.23
C TYR A 65 -0.09 -27.41 -0.45
N LEU A 66 -0.06 -28.55 0.27
CA LEU A 66 -0.50 -29.84 -0.24
C LEU A 66 -2.02 -30.02 -0.12
N GLN A 67 -2.65 -29.26 0.75
CA GLN A 67 -4.10 -29.25 0.92
C GLN A 67 -4.66 -27.88 0.54
N ALA A 68 -5.82 -27.88 -0.11
CA ALA A 68 -6.52 -26.68 -0.51
C ALA A 68 -6.95 -25.83 0.70
N PRO A 69 -7.12 -24.50 0.54
CA PRO A 69 -7.62 -23.65 1.60
C PRO A 69 -9.02 -24.05 2.05
N GLN A 70 -9.28 -23.90 3.35
CA GLN A 70 -10.61 -24.10 3.91
C GLN A 70 -11.47 -22.87 3.70
N LYS A 71 -12.78 -23.10 3.66
CA LYS A 71 -13.78 -22.05 3.69
C LYS A 71 -14.03 -21.64 5.15
N TYR A 72 -13.80 -20.37 5.47
CA TYR A 72 -14.10 -19.79 6.77
C TYR A 72 -15.49 -19.16 6.74
N VAL A 73 -16.33 -19.50 7.71
CA VAL A 73 -17.63 -18.88 7.90
C VAL A 73 -17.54 -17.99 9.11
N ILE A 74 -17.83 -16.73 8.91
CA ILE A 74 -17.82 -15.69 9.94
C ILE A 74 -19.26 -15.27 10.17
N SER A 75 -19.66 -15.25 11.44
CA SER A 75 -20.99 -14.82 11.85
C SER A 75 -20.89 -14.01 13.12
N ASP A 76 -21.53 -12.84 13.14
CA ASP A 76 -21.57 -11.96 14.32
C ASP A 76 -22.89 -11.21 14.40
N LYS A 77 -23.20 -10.68 15.58
CA LYS A 77 -24.45 -10.00 15.88
C LYS A 77 -24.20 -8.57 16.28
N PHE A 78 -25.04 -7.68 15.76
CA PHE A 78 -24.91 -6.26 15.97
C PHE A 78 -26.23 -5.61 16.32
N LYS A 79 -26.12 -4.45 16.96
CA LYS A 79 -27.21 -3.56 17.26
C LYS A 79 -26.78 -2.12 17.02
N PHE A 80 -27.64 -1.33 16.43
CA PHE A 80 -27.46 0.12 16.33
C PHE A 80 -28.73 0.84 16.79
N ASP A 81 -28.56 2.02 17.38
CA ASP A 81 -29.68 2.73 18.02
C ASP A 81 -30.00 4.09 17.39
N LYS A 82 -29.13 4.60 16.51
CA LYS A 82 -29.23 5.98 15.98
C LYS A 82 -28.77 6.10 14.52
N VAL A 83 -28.93 5.05 13.72
CA VAL A 83 -28.71 5.15 12.27
C VAL A 83 -29.96 5.78 11.66
N PRO A 84 -29.84 6.85 10.85
CA PRO A 84 -30.99 7.43 10.15
C PRO A 84 -31.71 6.41 9.29
N GLU A 85 -33.01 6.61 9.08
CA GLU A 85 -33.75 5.78 8.11
C GLU A 85 -33.23 6.04 6.70
N GLY A 86 -33.02 4.97 5.95
CA GLY A 86 -32.47 5.07 4.60
C GLY A 86 -31.91 3.76 4.08
N GLU A 87 -31.47 3.79 2.82
CA GLU A 87 -30.78 2.69 2.17
C GLU A 87 -29.27 2.93 2.25
N TYR A 88 -28.51 1.89 2.61
CA TYR A 88 -27.06 1.93 2.85
C TYR A 88 -26.36 0.80 2.15
N ILE A 89 -25.08 0.99 1.85
CA ILE A 89 -24.18 -0.09 1.43
C ILE A 89 -23.64 -0.77 2.68
N LEU A 90 -23.86 -2.06 2.80
CA LEU A 90 -23.18 -2.91 3.79
C LEU A 90 -21.80 -3.26 3.26
N ALA A 91 -20.75 -2.95 4.02
CA ALA A 91 -19.39 -3.15 3.57
C ALA A 91 -18.49 -3.72 4.67
N LEU A 92 -17.42 -4.41 4.24
CA LEU A 92 -16.33 -4.93 5.09
C LEU A 92 -15.03 -4.22 4.82
N ALA A 93 -14.19 -4.12 5.85
CA ALA A 93 -12.79 -3.72 5.75
C ALA A 93 -11.95 -4.37 6.83
N VAL A 94 -10.69 -4.69 6.51
CA VAL A 94 -9.67 -4.95 7.51
C VAL A 94 -8.90 -3.66 7.74
N LEU A 95 -8.83 -3.23 9.00
CA LEU A 95 -8.30 -1.93 9.37
C LEU A 95 -6.86 -2.03 9.87
N ASP A 96 -5.99 -1.16 9.37
CA ASP A 96 -4.67 -0.92 9.97
C ASP A 96 -4.85 -0.25 11.35
N PRO A 97 -4.38 -0.85 12.44
CA PRO A 97 -4.48 -0.28 13.78
C PRO A 97 -3.79 1.09 13.94
N ALA A 98 -2.79 1.40 13.13
CA ALA A 98 -2.08 2.67 13.21
C ALA A 98 -2.96 3.88 12.85
N GLY A 99 -3.92 3.70 11.94
CA GLY A 99 -4.80 4.80 11.51
C GLY A 99 -6.28 4.43 11.47
N ASN A 100 -6.64 3.19 11.78
CA ASN A 100 -7.99 2.63 11.59
C ASN A 100 -8.52 2.83 10.16
N LEU A 101 -7.62 2.72 9.20
CA LEU A 101 -7.93 2.84 7.78
C LEU A 101 -8.03 1.45 7.12
N PRO A 102 -8.92 1.27 6.14
CA PRO A 102 -8.96 0.04 5.37
C PRO A 102 -7.63 -0.21 4.65
N SER A 103 -7.00 -1.35 4.91
CA SER A 103 -5.64 -1.63 4.42
C SER A 103 -5.47 -3.02 3.81
N LEU A 104 -6.54 -3.79 3.69
CA LEU A 104 -6.55 -5.06 2.99
C LEU A 104 -7.67 -5.06 1.95
N ARG A 105 -7.31 -5.38 0.71
CA ARG A 105 -8.27 -5.55 -0.38
C ARG A 105 -8.64 -7.04 -0.52
N PHE A 106 -9.94 -7.35 -0.41
CA PHE A 106 -10.45 -8.66 -0.79
C PHE A 106 -10.43 -8.82 -2.32
N ALA A 107 -10.12 -10.01 -2.80
CA ALA A 107 -10.02 -10.31 -4.23
C ALA A 107 -11.41 -10.48 -4.88
N ASN A 108 -12.21 -9.44 -4.82
CA ASN A 108 -13.52 -9.38 -5.47
C ASN A 108 -13.71 -8.02 -6.18
N THR A 109 -14.73 -7.93 -7.02
CA THR A 109 -15.00 -6.73 -7.86
C THR A 109 -15.79 -5.64 -7.12
N ASN A 110 -16.24 -5.89 -5.90
CA ASN A 110 -17.12 -4.99 -5.14
C ASN A 110 -16.34 -4.10 -4.18
N TYR A 111 -15.21 -3.60 -4.64
CA TYR A 111 -14.34 -2.75 -3.86
C TYR A 111 -14.73 -1.28 -4.06
N LEU A 112 -14.96 -0.55 -2.97
CA LEU A 112 -15.33 0.85 -3.00
C LEU A 112 -14.13 1.76 -2.72
N GLU A 113 -14.16 2.94 -3.30
CA GLU A 113 -13.20 4.00 -2.94
C GLU A 113 -13.16 4.19 -1.42
N GLY A 114 -11.97 4.22 -0.85
CA GLY A 114 -11.77 4.23 0.60
C GLY A 114 -11.45 2.86 1.20
N GLY A 115 -11.28 1.81 0.36
CA GLY A 115 -10.75 0.52 0.78
C GLY A 115 -11.77 -0.45 1.38
N ARG A 116 -13.07 -0.20 1.20
CA ARG A 116 -14.12 -1.08 1.69
C ARG A 116 -14.70 -1.96 0.60
N THR A 117 -15.02 -3.18 0.97
CA THR A 117 -15.66 -4.15 0.07
C THR A 117 -17.16 -4.18 0.33
N ALA A 118 -17.95 -3.82 -0.68
CA ALA A 118 -19.41 -3.87 -0.59
C ALA A 118 -19.91 -5.31 -0.60
N LEU A 119 -20.79 -5.63 0.34
CA LEU A 119 -21.50 -6.91 0.41
C LEU A 119 -22.89 -6.86 -0.23
N GLY A 120 -23.54 -5.69 -0.19
CA GLY A 120 -24.89 -5.48 -0.69
C GLY A 120 -25.51 -4.21 -0.15
N TYR A 121 -26.77 -3.99 -0.50
CA TYR A 121 -27.57 -2.92 0.08
C TYR A 121 -28.41 -3.41 1.26
N VAL A 122 -28.58 -2.56 2.25
CA VAL A 122 -29.46 -2.78 3.40
C VAL A 122 -30.32 -1.54 3.66
N GLY A 123 -31.59 -1.75 3.99
CA GLY A 123 -32.49 -0.68 4.41
C GLY A 123 -32.61 -0.60 5.94
N VAL A 124 -32.51 0.59 6.50
CA VAL A 124 -32.77 0.88 7.90
C VAL A 124 -34.11 1.61 7.97
N GLY A 125 -35.15 0.97 8.51
CA GLY A 125 -36.51 1.50 8.55
C GLY A 125 -37.22 1.61 7.19
N VAL A 126 -36.56 1.27 6.10
CA VAL A 126 -37.08 1.33 4.72
C VAL A 126 -36.74 0.04 3.96
N PRO A 127 -37.52 -0.31 2.94
CA PRO A 127 -37.17 -1.42 2.04
C PRO A 127 -35.96 -1.06 1.18
N VAL A 128 -35.19 -2.08 0.76
CA VAL A 128 -34.10 -1.94 -0.22
C VAL A 128 -34.72 -1.82 -1.61
N THR A 129 -34.35 -0.78 -2.33
CA THR A 129 -34.85 -0.52 -3.69
C THR A 129 -33.86 -0.92 -4.76
N ASN A 130 -32.56 -0.97 -4.44
CA ASN A 130 -31.51 -1.37 -5.36
C ASN A 130 -31.01 -2.79 -5.02
N PRO A 131 -31.30 -3.82 -5.84
CA PRO A 131 -30.90 -5.18 -5.56
C PRO A 131 -29.45 -5.50 -5.96
N GLU A 132 -28.81 -4.63 -6.74
CA GLU A 132 -27.47 -4.90 -7.29
C GLU A 132 -26.38 -4.34 -6.38
N ILE A 133 -25.37 -5.17 -6.11
CA ILE A 133 -24.15 -4.73 -5.42
C ILE A 133 -23.37 -3.78 -6.33
N PRO A 134 -22.91 -2.62 -5.83
CA PRO A 134 -22.07 -1.73 -6.60
C PRO A 134 -20.84 -2.48 -7.12
N LYS A 135 -20.67 -2.47 -8.43
CA LYS A 135 -19.47 -2.99 -9.09
C LYS A 135 -18.66 -1.77 -9.54
N GLU A 136 -17.75 -1.37 -8.70
CA GLU A 136 -16.79 -0.35 -9.09
C GLU A 136 -15.42 -1.03 -9.22
N GLU A 137 -14.84 -0.94 -10.40
CA GLU A 137 -13.45 -1.32 -10.61
C GLU A 137 -12.60 -0.12 -10.18
N PHE A 138 -11.79 -0.32 -9.14
CA PHE A 138 -10.82 0.68 -8.75
C PHE A 138 -9.42 0.23 -9.13
N ASP A 139 -8.69 1.09 -9.78
CA ASP A 139 -7.25 1.10 -9.72
C ASP A 139 -6.82 1.29 -8.25
N ASP A 140 -5.72 0.71 -7.88
CA ASP A 140 -5.27 0.56 -6.49
C ASP A 140 -5.17 1.91 -5.74
N ILE A 141 -6.24 2.29 -5.05
CA ILE A 141 -6.46 3.62 -4.48
C ILE A 141 -6.20 3.65 -2.96
N CYS A 142 -5.87 2.54 -2.32
CA CYS A 142 -5.69 2.53 -0.87
C CYS A 142 -4.64 3.55 -0.40
N ALA A 143 -3.51 3.61 -1.07
CA ALA A 143 -2.47 4.59 -0.78
C ALA A 143 -2.92 6.02 -1.13
N ASP A 144 -3.61 6.20 -2.25
CA ASP A 144 -4.15 7.48 -2.70
C ASP A 144 -5.17 8.04 -1.70
N THR A 145 -6.05 7.20 -1.15
CA THR A 145 -7.04 7.63 -0.15
C THR A 145 -6.39 8.11 1.13
N THR A 146 -5.35 7.42 1.61
CA THR A 146 -4.60 7.84 2.80
C THR A 146 -3.90 9.17 2.56
N LEU A 147 -3.24 9.34 1.44
CA LEU A 147 -2.59 10.60 1.07
C LEU A 147 -3.61 11.72 0.89
N ARG A 148 -4.73 11.50 0.23
CA ARG A 148 -5.82 12.49 0.09
C ARG A 148 -6.41 12.88 1.44
N TYR A 149 -6.53 11.92 2.36
CA TYR A 149 -6.99 12.20 3.73
C TYR A 149 -5.99 13.09 4.47
N ILE A 150 -4.69 12.80 4.40
CA ILE A 150 -3.63 13.64 4.98
C ILE A 150 -3.68 15.04 4.37
N LEU A 151 -3.72 15.14 3.04
CA LEU A 151 -3.81 16.41 2.32
C LEU A 151 -5.07 17.20 2.69
N SER A 152 -6.21 16.54 2.86
CA SER A 152 -7.47 17.19 3.25
C SER A 152 -7.45 17.75 4.67
N LYS A 153 -6.65 17.16 5.57
CA LYS A 153 -6.50 17.64 6.96
C LYS A 153 -5.47 18.74 7.10
N GLU A 154 -4.34 18.61 6.41
CA GLU A 154 -3.21 19.51 6.61
C GLU A 154 -3.17 20.65 5.59
N GLY A 155 -3.91 20.55 4.50
CA GLY A 155 -3.96 21.56 3.43
C GLY A 155 -2.61 21.75 2.71
N LYS A 156 -1.62 20.89 2.94
CA LYS A 156 -0.28 20.96 2.36
C LYS A 156 0.15 19.59 1.88
N LYS A 157 0.84 19.54 0.74
CA LYS A 157 1.50 18.34 0.28
C LYS A 157 2.61 17.93 1.26
N PRO A 158 2.65 16.67 1.71
CA PRO A 158 3.77 16.20 2.50
C PRO A 158 5.06 16.23 1.68
N LYS A 159 6.12 16.77 2.27
CA LYS A 159 7.48 16.67 1.71
C LYS A 159 8.06 15.31 2.07
N VAL A 160 8.56 14.63 1.07
CA VAL A 160 9.08 13.26 1.21
C VAL A 160 10.55 13.23 0.85
N ILE A 161 11.35 12.65 1.71
CA ILE A 161 12.70 12.16 1.41
C ILE A 161 12.59 10.64 1.37
N PHE A 162 12.93 10.03 0.24
CA PHE A 162 12.91 8.59 0.09
C PHE A 162 14.31 8.04 0.38
N ASP A 163 14.44 7.27 1.47
CA ASP A 163 15.68 6.57 1.83
C ASP A 163 15.60 5.11 1.42
N THR A 164 16.68 4.56 0.86
CA THR A 164 16.70 3.21 0.29
C THR A 164 18.07 2.56 0.46
N ASP A 165 18.09 1.26 0.70
CA ASP A 165 19.28 0.40 0.62
C ASP A 165 19.31 -0.42 -0.68
N LEU A 166 18.72 0.09 -1.71
CA LEU A 166 18.52 -0.46 -3.06
C LEU A 166 19.74 -1.22 -3.59
N GLY A 167 19.53 -2.41 -4.10
CA GLY A 167 20.57 -3.21 -4.78
C GLY A 167 20.43 -4.73 -4.68
N ASN A 168 19.69 -5.28 -3.72
CA ASN A 168 19.53 -6.72 -3.54
C ASN A 168 18.29 -7.26 -4.24
N ASP A 169 17.13 -6.79 -3.82
CA ASP A 169 15.82 -7.14 -4.36
C ASP A 169 15.17 -5.94 -5.04
N ILE A 170 14.09 -6.17 -5.75
CA ILE A 170 13.48 -5.19 -6.65
C ILE A 170 12.46 -4.29 -5.93
N ASP A 171 12.12 -4.57 -4.69
CA ASP A 171 11.06 -3.89 -3.94
C ASP A 171 11.37 -2.39 -3.72
N ASP A 172 12.61 -2.03 -3.45
CA ASP A 172 13.05 -0.63 -3.37
C ASP A 172 12.82 0.15 -4.67
N VAL A 173 13.06 -0.48 -5.82
CA VAL A 173 12.80 0.14 -7.13
C VAL A 173 11.32 0.35 -7.34
N LEU A 174 10.50 -0.63 -6.95
CA LEU A 174 9.05 -0.53 -7.01
C LEU A 174 8.54 0.56 -6.06
N ALA A 175 9.09 0.64 -4.85
CA ALA A 175 8.75 1.68 -3.88
C ALA A 175 9.14 3.07 -4.40
N LEU A 176 10.32 3.24 -4.98
CA LEU A 176 10.75 4.49 -5.61
C LEU A 176 9.81 4.88 -6.76
N GLN A 177 9.40 3.92 -7.60
CA GLN A 177 8.44 4.18 -8.68
C GLN A 177 7.07 4.62 -8.14
N MET A 178 6.60 4.02 -7.03
CA MET A 178 5.36 4.44 -6.38
C MET A 178 5.47 5.89 -5.89
N VAL A 179 6.55 6.23 -5.18
CA VAL A 179 6.79 7.60 -4.69
C VAL A 179 6.84 8.61 -5.85
N ILE A 180 7.51 8.27 -6.95
CA ILE A 180 7.53 9.08 -8.18
C ILE A 180 6.12 9.27 -8.75
N ASN A 181 5.31 8.22 -8.77
CA ASN A 181 3.95 8.30 -9.28
C ASN A 181 3.07 9.22 -8.41
N TYR A 182 3.22 9.17 -7.08
CA TYR A 182 2.53 10.06 -6.16
C TYR A 182 2.96 11.52 -6.32
N ASP A 183 4.24 11.77 -6.54
CA ASP A 183 4.75 13.11 -6.81
C ASP A 183 4.19 13.66 -8.12
N LYS A 184 4.22 12.87 -9.20
CA LYS A 184 3.63 13.23 -10.49
C LYS A 184 2.12 13.45 -10.42
N ALA A 185 1.41 12.71 -9.57
CA ALA A 185 -0.01 12.91 -9.29
C ALA A 185 -0.29 14.15 -8.42
N GLY A 186 0.74 14.82 -7.91
CA GLY A 186 0.62 16.00 -7.08
C GLY A 186 0.17 15.72 -5.65
N LEU A 187 0.30 14.49 -5.16
CA LEU A 187 -0.11 14.05 -3.84
C LEU A 187 0.98 14.26 -2.78
N ILE A 188 2.24 14.26 -3.19
CA ILE A 188 3.41 14.53 -2.35
C ILE A 188 4.33 15.53 -3.04
N ASP A 189 5.39 15.92 -2.35
CA ASP A 189 6.53 16.68 -2.87
C ASP A 189 7.79 15.86 -2.59
N LEU A 190 8.26 15.10 -3.60
CA LEU A 190 9.50 14.33 -3.50
C LEU A 190 10.69 15.29 -3.52
N SER A 191 11.26 15.52 -2.36
CA SER A 191 12.29 16.57 -2.17
C SER A 191 13.72 16.03 -2.32
N ALA A 192 13.96 14.75 -2.05
CA ALA A 192 15.27 14.11 -2.18
C ALA A 192 15.14 12.59 -2.20
N VAL A 193 16.17 11.91 -2.73
CA VAL A 193 16.37 10.46 -2.58
C VAL A 193 17.71 10.21 -1.91
N THR A 194 17.73 9.34 -0.90
CA THR A 194 18.96 8.99 -0.17
C THR A 194 19.24 7.49 -0.27
N ILE A 195 20.51 7.15 -0.33
CA ILE A 195 20.99 5.78 -0.48
C ILE A 195 21.82 5.45 0.74
N SER A 196 21.29 4.61 1.61
CA SER A 196 21.94 4.18 2.87
C SER A 196 22.87 2.98 2.70
N LYS A 197 22.91 2.39 1.49
CA LYS A 197 23.79 1.27 1.16
C LYS A 197 25.04 1.75 0.43
N CYS A 198 26.21 1.34 0.91
CA CYS A 198 27.50 1.66 0.30
C CYS A 198 27.77 0.76 -0.91
N ASN A 199 27.06 0.98 -2.02
CA ASN A 199 27.27 0.29 -3.28
C ASN A 199 27.54 1.29 -4.41
N PRO A 200 28.69 1.22 -5.11
CA PRO A 200 29.07 2.22 -6.11
C PRO A 200 28.11 2.34 -7.30
N HIS A 201 27.31 1.30 -7.57
CA HIS A 201 26.39 1.30 -8.69
C HIS A 201 25.01 1.86 -8.33
N SER A 202 24.67 1.95 -7.03
CA SER A 202 23.37 2.41 -6.58
C SER A 202 23.11 3.87 -6.96
N ILE A 203 24.09 4.75 -6.84
CA ILE A 203 23.97 6.15 -7.27
C ILE A 203 23.64 6.25 -8.76
N SER A 204 24.45 5.59 -9.59
CA SER A 204 24.24 5.62 -11.04
C SER A 204 22.90 5.02 -11.43
N PHE A 205 22.47 3.96 -10.73
CA PHE A 205 21.15 3.38 -10.99
C PHE A 205 20.03 4.35 -10.62
N VAL A 206 20.06 4.91 -9.41
CA VAL A 206 18.99 5.83 -8.94
C VAL A 206 18.95 7.09 -9.78
N ASP A 207 20.11 7.71 -10.09
CA ASP A 207 20.16 8.87 -10.99
C ASP A 207 19.59 8.55 -12.37
N GLY A 208 20.02 7.45 -12.96
CA GLY A 208 19.50 7.01 -14.26
C GLY A 208 18.00 6.72 -14.23
N PHE A 209 17.49 6.12 -13.16
CA PHE A 209 16.08 5.82 -12.99
C PHE A 209 15.23 7.08 -12.79
N LEU A 210 15.71 8.02 -11.98
CA LEU A 210 15.07 9.33 -11.80
C LEU A 210 15.00 10.10 -13.12
N ARG A 211 16.10 10.16 -13.88
CA ARG A 211 16.15 10.80 -15.20
C ARG A 211 15.22 10.14 -16.22
N TYR A 212 15.16 8.82 -16.22
CA TYR A 212 14.18 8.09 -17.03
C TYR A 212 12.74 8.51 -16.71
N ASN A 213 12.46 8.83 -15.45
CA ASN A 213 11.18 9.33 -14.98
C ASN A 213 10.99 10.85 -15.13
N GLY A 214 11.98 11.58 -15.68
CA GLY A 214 11.90 13.03 -15.93
C GLY A 214 12.46 13.93 -14.83
N TYR A 215 13.08 13.34 -13.78
CA TYR A 215 13.73 14.08 -12.70
C TYR A 215 15.21 14.25 -12.99
N HIS A 216 15.61 15.41 -13.49
CA HIS A 216 16.99 15.67 -13.91
C HIS A 216 17.87 16.28 -12.82
N ASP A 217 17.26 16.95 -11.85
CA ASP A 217 17.93 17.71 -10.81
C ASP A 217 17.48 17.30 -9.39
N MET A 218 17.07 16.02 -9.23
CA MET A 218 16.68 15.50 -7.92
C MET A 218 17.91 15.41 -7.00
N PRO A 219 17.87 16.02 -5.80
CA PRO A 219 18.93 15.86 -4.81
C PRO A 219 19.13 14.38 -4.43
N LEU A 220 20.36 13.90 -4.53
CA LEU A 220 20.74 12.56 -4.13
C LEU A 220 21.67 12.61 -2.92
N GLY A 221 21.39 11.77 -1.93
CA GLY A 221 22.27 11.51 -0.80
C GLY A 221 22.88 10.10 -0.90
N TYR A 222 24.11 9.93 -0.43
CA TYR A 222 24.78 8.63 -0.43
C TYR A 222 25.58 8.43 0.86
N ALA A 223 25.47 7.23 1.44
CA ALA A 223 26.25 6.85 2.61
C ALA A 223 27.57 6.18 2.16
N TYR A 224 28.71 6.83 2.45
CA TYR A 224 30.02 6.28 2.13
C TYR A 224 30.45 5.12 3.03
N ASP A 225 29.94 5.08 4.24
CA ASP A 225 30.29 4.15 5.30
C ASP A 225 29.06 3.38 5.83
N GLY A 226 28.09 3.19 4.93
CA GLY A 226 26.89 2.43 5.21
C GLY A 226 27.12 0.92 5.29
N VAL A 227 26.03 0.16 5.22
CA VAL A 227 26.05 -1.30 5.20
C VAL A 227 26.90 -1.80 4.03
N ASN A 228 27.68 -2.85 4.26
CA ASN A 228 28.54 -3.44 3.23
C ASN A 228 27.79 -3.71 1.93
N PRO A 229 28.44 -3.45 0.78
CA PRO A 229 27.85 -3.79 -0.50
C PRO A 229 27.66 -5.30 -0.58
N GLU A 230 26.42 -5.72 -0.72
CA GLU A 230 26.09 -7.08 -1.13
C GLU A 230 26.02 -7.14 -2.65
N ASP A 231 26.01 -8.35 -3.21
CA ASP A 231 25.93 -8.53 -4.65
C ASP A 231 24.68 -7.82 -5.21
N HIS A 232 24.93 -6.97 -6.18
CA HIS A 232 23.93 -6.13 -6.82
C HIS A 232 23.33 -6.86 -8.03
N MET A 233 22.42 -7.75 -7.78
CA MET A 233 21.90 -8.71 -8.77
C MET A 233 21.32 -8.06 -10.03
N TYR A 234 20.75 -6.86 -9.95
CA TYR A 234 20.09 -6.19 -11.08
C TYR A 234 20.72 -4.84 -11.47
N LEU A 235 21.50 -4.19 -10.62
CA LEU A 235 22.02 -2.84 -10.88
C LEU A 235 22.87 -2.79 -12.14
N LEU A 236 23.94 -3.57 -12.21
CA LEU A 236 24.83 -3.61 -13.37
C LEU A 236 24.14 -4.09 -14.65
N PRO A 237 23.38 -5.20 -14.65
CA PRO A 237 22.66 -5.62 -15.83
C PRO A 237 21.70 -4.53 -16.36
N THR A 238 21.00 -3.81 -15.47
CA THR A 238 20.08 -2.75 -15.90
C THR A 238 20.82 -1.52 -16.43
N LEU A 239 21.91 -1.12 -15.79
CA LEU A 239 22.77 -0.02 -16.29
C LEU A 239 23.40 -0.34 -17.65
N ALA A 240 23.68 -1.61 -17.91
CA ALA A 240 24.19 -2.08 -19.20
C ALA A 240 23.12 -2.34 -20.25
N ALA A 241 21.83 -2.43 -19.83
CA ALA A 241 20.75 -2.85 -20.71
C ALA A 241 20.49 -1.85 -21.83
N GLU A 242 20.21 -2.38 -23.03
CA GLU A 242 19.86 -1.62 -24.22
C GLU A 242 18.54 -2.10 -24.82
N TYR A 243 17.77 -1.16 -25.36
CA TYR A 243 16.60 -1.45 -26.17
C TYR A 243 16.73 -0.74 -27.51
N LYS A 244 16.67 -1.49 -28.59
CA LYS A 244 16.85 -0.98 -29.97
C LYS A 244 18.15 -0.18 -30.15
N GLY A 245 19.25 -0.67 -29.54
CA GLY A 245 20.59 -0.06 -29.61
C GLY A 245 20.76 1.24 -28.81
N LYS A 246 19.85 1.51 -27.88
CA LYS A 246 19.95 2.65 -26.96
C LYS A 246 19.92 2.17 -25.52
N LYS A 247 20.79 2.73 -24.67
CA LYS A 247 20.75 2.44 -23.23
C LYS A 247 19.40 2.80 -22.64
N LEU A 248 18.92 1.99 -21.71
CA LEU A 248 17.68 2.25 -20.98
C LEU A 248 17.83 3.37 -19.97
N LEU A 249 18.95 3.37 -19.24
CA LEU A 249 19.25 4.39 -18.24
C LEU A 249 20.45 5.24 -18.69
N HIS A 250 20.36 6.55 -18.45
CA HIS A 250 21.39 7.53 -18.79
C HIS A 250 21.82 8.30 -17.52
N PRO A 251 22.53 7.64 -16.58
CA PRO A 251 23.03 8.32 -15.40
C PRO A 251 24.11 9.35 -15.77
N VAL A 252 24.12 10.47 -15.04
CA VAL A 252 25.21 11.45 -15.09
C VAL A 252 25.96 11.49 -13.76
N GLN A 253 25.36 10.97 -12.69
CA GLN A 253 25.97 10.87 -11.37
C GLN A 253 26.58 9.48 -11.16
N SER A 254 27.79 9.45 -10.64
CA SER A 254 28.49 8.24 -10.22
C SER A 254 29.48 8.59 -9.12
N ILE A 255 29.95 7.60 -8.37
CA ILE A 255 31.02 7.81 -7.38
C ILE A 255 32.29 8.35 -8.02
N ASP A 256 32.60 7.88 -9.22
CA ASP A 256 33.84 8.24 -9.94
C ASP A 256 33.76 9.64 -10.59
N SER A 257 32.58 10.18 -10.82
CA SER A 257 32.39 11.51 -11.42
C SER A 257 32.73 12.66 -10.49
N GLY A 258 33.05 12.37 -9.23
CA GLY A 258 33.24 13.35 -8.20
C GLY A 258 31.87 13.94 -7.74
N ILE A 259 31.85 14.43 -6.53
CA ILE A 259 30.68 15.14 -6.00
C ILE A 259 30.76 16.55 -6.56
N GLU A 260 30.02 16.84 -7.63
CA GLU A 260 29.83 18.24 -8.01
C GLU A 260 28.97 18.92 -6.94
N GLU A 261 29.41 20.08 -6.49
CA GLU A 261 28.69 20.89 -5.49
C GLU A 261 27.25 21.09 -5.94
N GLY A 262 26.31 20.50 -5.21
CA GLY A 262 24.88 20.70 -5.38
C GLY A 262 24.06 19.50 -5.86
N HIS A 263 24.66 18.41 -6.35
CA HIS A 263 23.91 17.28 -6.91
C HIS A 263 23.91 16.01 -6.04
N ILE A 264 25.02 15.70 -5.35
CA ILE A 264 25.10 14.62 -4.38
C ILE A 264 25.44 15.23 -3.01
N GLN A 265 24.55 15.08 -2.06
CA GLN A 265 24.80 15.49 -0.68
C GLN A 265 25.06 14.25 0.18
N ILE A 266 26.16 14.28 0.94
CA ILE A 266 26.42 13.27 1.95
C ILE A 266 25.54 13.58 3.14
N LEU A 267 24.49 12.82 3.33
CA LEU A 267 23.54 13.01 4.44
C LEU A 267 23.95 12.23 5.70
N TRP A 268 24.91 11.29 5.58
CA TRP A 268 25.29 10.44 6.68
C TRP A 268 26.81 10.22 6.73
N GLN A 269 27.39 10.38 7.92
CA GLN A 269 28.73 9.92 8.26
C GLN A 269 28.67 9.13 9.56
N GLN A 270 29.36 7.98 9.61
CA GLN A 270 29.41 7.14 10.81
C GLN A 270 29.81 7.93 12.06
N GLY A 271 29.03 7.84 13.12
CA GLY A 271 29.32 8.43 14.42
C GLY A 271 28.91 9.89 14.64
N ARG A 272 28.33 10.55 13.64
CA ARG A 272 27.70 11.85 13.84
C ARG A 272 26.20 11.74 13.66
N GLY A 273 25.52 11.24 14.70
CA GLY A 273 24.09 11.37 14.75
C GLY A 273 23.71 12.86 14.63
N TYR A 274 22.73 13.17 13.83
CA TYR A 274 22.10 14.49 13.80
C TYR A 274 21.68 14.82 15.24
N ARG A 275 22.37 15.74 15.89
CA ARG A 275 21.80 16.49 17.00
C ARG A 275 21.11 17.70 16.39
N GLN A 276 19.85 17.81 16.74
CA GLN A 276 18.97 18.94 16.40
C GLN A 276 19.64 20.27 16.70
#